data_a8bc17559dd5b022adfceb71d6f802c9
#
_entry.id   a8bc17559dd5b022adfceb71d6f802c9
#
_cell.length_a   1.000
_cell.length_b   1.000
_cell.length_c   1.000
_cell.angle_alpha   90.00
_cell.angle_beta   90.00
_cell.angle_gamma   90.00
#
_symmetry.space_group_name_H-M   'P 1'
#
loop_
_entity.id
_entity.type
_entity.pdbx_description
1 polymer ?
#
loop_
_entity_poly.entity_id
_entity_poly.type
_entity_poly.pdbx_seq_one_letter_code
_entity_poly.pdbx_strand_id
1 'polypeptide(L)'
;LAFPLAINNTKSRLQYLPLMLKAPYVVTGASRGLGRAIARNLAECGHPIIAISRDAVSLGLAGAEFADIQADSITITCDLADRADIAAAAEQIKAKTGWIAGIIHNAGIISPIKSIAEVDRANWARNIQINLVGVQDLTNRLMPVLGGEKQTRITTISSGASLRAISGWSAYCVAKAGLDMWAKCMAEEGAENNISAISIAPGIVDTDMQKTIRSSNEDDFPDYETFVELHKDGQLVNPKLVAGQLGPLITGHSMEQSGMRFDVREL
;
A
#
# COMPACT_ATOMS: atom_id res chain seq x y z
N LEU A 1 36.76 62.99 -8.61
CA LEU A 1 36.79 61.68 -9.26
C LEU A 1 36.15 60.64 -8.33
N ALA A 2 34.86 60.38 -8.51
CA ALA A 2 34.11 59.36 -7.77
C ALA A 2 33.92 58.13 -8.67
N PHE A 3 34.34 56.97 -8.19
CA PHE A 3 34.06 55.69 -8.84
C PHE A 3 32.73 55.13 -8.30
N PRO A 4 31.83 54.64 -9.14
CA PRO A 4 30.63 53.98 -8.64
C PRO A 4 30.93 52.52 -8.27
N LEU A 5 30.54 52.14 -7.07
CA LEU A 5 30.50 50.77 -6.59
C LEU A 5 29.45 49.97 -7.37
N ALA A 6 29.89 48.95 -8.10
CA ALA A 6 29.02 47.97 -8.72
C ALA A 6 28.42 47.06 -7.66
N ILE A 7 27.12 47.17 -7.43
CA ILE A 7 26.35 46.24 -6.60
C ILE A 7 26.06 44.99 -7.44
N ASN A 8 26.82 43.94 -7.19
CA ASN A 8 26.53 42.58 -7.71
C ASN A 8 25.27 42.01 -7.05
N ASN A 9 24.17 42.13 -7.76
CA ASN A 9 22.87 41.58 -7.32
C ASN A 9 22.74 40.14 -7.80
N THR A 10 23.44 39.20 -7.17
CA THR A 10 23.20 37.76 -7.31
C THR A 10 21.96 37.37 -6.53
N LYS A 11 20.77 37.63 -7.11
CA LYS A 11 19.56 37.00 -6.68
C LYS A 11 19.68 35.49 -6.93
N SER A 12 20.00 34.74 -5.90
CA SER A 12 19.80 33.29 -5.89
C SER A 12 18.36 33.00 -6.28
N ARG A 13 18.15 32.43 -7.46
CA ARG A 13 16.89 31.82 -7.84
C ARG A 13 16.70 30.62 -6.90
N LEU A 14 16.08 30.82 -5.76
CA LEU A 14 15.38 29.74 -5.06
C LEU A 14 14.33 29.23 -6.05
N GLN A 15 14.60 28.06 -6.64
CA GLN A 15 13.60 27.32 -7.36
C GLN A 15 12.51 26.99 -6.34
N TYR A 16 11.41 27.72 -6.39
CA TYR A 16 10.17 27.33 -5.74
C TYR A 16 9.73 26.03 -6.39
N LEU A 17 10.05 24.88 -5.78
CA LEU A 17 9.31 23.65 -6.04
C LEU A 17 7.86 23.97 -5.66
N PRO A 18 6.89 23.77 -6.57
CA PRO A 18 5.50 23.97 -6.20
C PRO A 18 5.16 23.01 -5.05
N LEU A 19 4.87 23.58 -3.90
CA LEU A 19 4.35 22.81 -2.76
C LEU A 19 3.03 22.17 -3.22
N MET A 20 2.92 20.86 -3.09
CA MET A 20 1.65 20.16 -3.26
C MET A 20 0.61 20.81 -2.32
N LEU A 21 -0.49 21.29 -2.87
CA LEU A 21 -1.55 21.96 -2.12
C LEU A 21 -2.21 21.03 -1.10
N LYS A 22 -2.16 19.71 -1.33
CA LYS A 22 -2.57 18.65 -0.40
C LYS A 22 -1.49 17.59 -0.30
N ALA A 23 -1.33 17.02 0.88
CA ALA A 23 -0.37 15.95 1.06
C ALA A 23 -0.81 14.68 0.34
N PRO A 24 0.13 13.96 -0.28
CA PRO A 24 -0.17 12.76 -1.03
C PRO A 24 -0.47 11.55 -0.13
N TYR A 25 -1.18 10.60 -0.72
CA TYR A 25 -1.24 9.22 -0.24
C TYR A 25 -0.32 8.33 -1.06
N VAL A 26 0.47 7.52 -0.40
CA VAL A 26 1.28 6.47 -1.03
C VAL A 26 0.46 5.19 -1.08
N VAL A 27 0.29 4.58 -2.25
CA VAL A 27 -0.46 3.33 -2.41
C VAL A 27 0.42 2.29 -3.09
N THR A 28 0.73 1.20 -2.39
CA THR A 28 1.47 0.08 -2.97
C THR A 28 0.55 -0.90 -3.69
N GLY A 29 1.00 -1.48 -4.80
CA GLY A 29 0.16 -2.35 -5.64
C GLY A 29 -0.95 -1.60 -6.37
N ALA A 30 -0.73 -0.32 -6.71
CA ALA A 30 -1.74 0.58 -7.25
C ALA A 30 -2.02 0.41 -8.76
N SER A 31 -1.33 -0.50 -9.45
CA SER A 31 -1.51 -0.67 -10.91
C SER A 31 -2.81 -1.38 -11.30
N ARG A 32 -3.42 -2.17 -10.40
CA ARG A 32 -4.61 -2.99 -10.67
C ARG A 32 -5.39 -3.37 -9.41
N GLY A 33 -6.55 -4.00 -9.61
CA GLY A 33 -7.36 -4.58 -8.53
C GLY A 33 -7.74 -3.57 -7.45
N LEU A 34 -7.70 -4.02 -6.19
CA LEU A 34 -8.10 -3.20 -5.05
C LEU A 34 -7.21 -1.97 -4.85
N GLY A 35 -5.89 -2.10 -5.02
CA GLY A 35 -4.97 -0.96 -4.87
C GLY A 35 -5.24 0.17 -5.86
N ARG A 36 -5.53 -0.16 -7.14
CA ARG A 36 -5.93 0.85 -8.13
C ARG A 36 -7.26 1.50 -7.76
N ALA A 37 -8.22 0.72 -7.27
CA ALA A 37 -9.52 1.24 -6.86
C ALA A 37 -9.41 2.17 -5.64
N ILE A 38 -8.59 1.82 -4.65
CA ILE A 38 -8.29 2.68 -3.49
C ILE A 38 -7.60 3.97 -3.94
N ALA A 39 -6.54 3.86 -4.76
CA ALA A 39 -5.81 5.03 -5.25
C ALA A 39 -6.73 5.99 -6.02
N ARG A 40 -7.60 5.46 -6.89
CA ARG A 40 -8.60 6.25 -7.60
C ARG A 40 -9.59 6.93 -6.66
N ASN A 41 -10.14 6.21 -5.69
CA ASN A 41 -11.07 6.76 -4.70
C ASN A 41 -10.45 7.92 -3.91
N LEU A 42 -9.19 7.77 -3.48
CA LEU A 42 -8.44 8.83 -2.80
C LEU A 42 -8.19 10.04 -3.71
N ALA A 43 -7.88 9.82 -5.00
CA ALA A 43 -7.74 10.90 -5.99
C ALA A 43 -9.07 11.66 -6.17
N GLU A 44 -10.19 10.96 -6.30
CA GLU A 44 -11.55 11.53 -6.38
C GLU A 44 -11.91 12.33 -5.12
N CYS A 45 -11.40 11.95 -3.95
CA CYS A 45 -11.48 12.72 -2.71
C CYS A 45 -10.52 13.92 -2.65
N GLY A 46 -9.75 14.15 -3.71
CA GLY A 46 -8.87 15.31 -3.86
C GLY A 46 -7.48 15.15 -3.25
N HIS A 47 -6.98 13.93 -3.07
CA HIS A 47 -5.63 13.66 -2.60
C HIS A 47 -4.71 13.28 -3.78
N PRO A 48 -3.54 13.91 -3.96
CA PRO A 48 -2.53 13.41 -4.88
C PRO A 48 -2.09 12.00 -4.52
N ILE A 49 -1.80 11.17 -5.52
CA ILE A 49 -1.42 9.78 -5.34
C ILE A 49 0.03 9.56 -5.74
N ILE A 50 0.79 8.94 -4.87
CA ILE A 50 2.07 8.33 -5.20
C ILE A 50 1.81 6.83 -5.36
N ALA A 51 1.62 6.41 -6.60
CA ALA A 51 1.28 5.04 -6.95
C ALA A 51 2.54 4.20 -7.11
N ILE A 52 2.64 3.09 -6.38
CA ILE A 52 3.79 2.19 -6.43
C ILE A 52 3.36 0.81 -6.95
N SER A 53 4.09 0.28 -7.92
CA SER A 53 3.96 -1.11 -8.39
C SER A 53 5.23 -1.54 -9.15
N ARG A 54 5.44 -2.85 -9.27
CA ARG A 54 6.59 -3.41 -9.99
C ARG A 54 6.42 -3.42 -11.51
N ASP A 55 5.19 -3.49 -12.02
CA ASP A 55 4.91 -3.50 -13.45
C ASP A 55 4.74 -2.07 -13.97
N ALA A 56 5.75 -1.58 -14.68
CA ALA A 56 5.80 -0.20 -15.16
C ALA A 56 4.71 0.11 -16.19
N VAL A 57 4.29 -0.86 -17.01
CA VAL A 57 3.31 -0.63 -18.08
C VAL A 57 1.92 -0.42 -17.48
N SER A 58 1.43 -1.38 -16.68
CA SER A 58 0.13 -1.25 -16.03
C SER A 58 0.10 -0.11 -15.01
N LEU A 59 1.23 0.20 -14.38
CA LEU A 59 1.36 1.35 -13.48
C LEU A 59 1.25 2.68 -14.25
N GLY A 60 1.86 2.79 -15.42
CA GLY A 60 1.76 3.98 -16.27
C GLY A 60 0.31 4.27 -16.70
N LEU A 61 -0.44 3.23 -17.10
CA LEU A 61 -1.87 3.35 -17.42
C LEU A 61 -2.72 3.80 -16.23
N ALA A 62 -2.46 3.26 -15.04
CA ALA A 62 -3.15 3.68 -13.82
C ALA A 62 -2.75 5.11 -13.42
N GLY A 63 -1.47 5.46 -13.57
CA GLY A 63 -0.94 6.79 -13.26
C GLY A 63 -1.54 7.89 -14.13
N ALA A 64 -1.77 7.64 -15.41
CA ALA A 64 -2.47 8.58 -16.28
C ALA A 64 -3.89 8.86 -15.75
N GLU A 65 -4.64 7.81 -15.36
CA GLU A 65 -5.96 7.97 -14.75
C GLU A 65 -5.92 8.81 -13.46
N PHE A 66 -4.92 8.59 -12.61
CA PHE A 66 -4.80 9.35 -11.36
C PHE A 66 -4.42 10.82 -11.62
N ALA A 67 -3.53 11.07 -12.60
CA ALA A 67 -3.12 12.42 -12.98
C ALA A 67 -4.27 13.22 -13.63
N ASP A 68 -5.16 12.58 -14.36
CA ASP A 68 -6.37 13.19 -14.91
C ASP A 68 -7.31 13.69 -13.80
N ILE A 69 -7.32 12.99 -12.64
CA ILE A 69 -8.16 13.35 -11.47
C ILE A 69 -7.41 14.36 -10.57
N GLN A 70 -6.14 14.08 -10.30
CA GLN A 70 -5.25 14.90 -9.46
C GLN A 70 -3.90 15.05 -10.14
N ALA A 71 -3.66 16.23 -10.73
CA ALA A 71 -2.50 16.51 -11.58
C ALA A 71 -1.13 16.28 -10.91
N ASP A 72 -1.07 16.40 -9.57
CA ASP A 72 0.14 16.15 -8.79
C ASP A 72 0.42 14.66 -8.52
N SER A 73 -0.45 13.75 -9.00
CA SER A 73 -0.23 12.31 -8.83
C SER A 73 0.95 11.82 -9.67
N ILE A 74 1.74 10.92 -9.09
CA ILE A 74 2.92 10.34 -9.74
C ILE A 74 2.96 8.83 -9.59
N THR A 75 3.76 8.18 -10.44
CA THR A 75 4.03 6.74 -10.38
C THR A 75 5.49 6.47 -10.09
N ILE A 76 5.77 5.43 -9.31
CA ILE A 76 7.12 4.96 -8.99
C ILE A 76 7.15 3.44 -9.15
N THR A 77 8.00 2.96 -10.07
CA THR A 77 8.21 1.52 -10.24
C THR A 77 9.09 0.99 -9.10
N CYS A 78 8.62 -0.05 -8.40
CA CYS A 78 9.34 -0.67 -7.29
C CYS A 78 8.87 -2.11 -7.07
N ASP A 79 9.78 -3.07 -7.02
CA ASP A 79 9.53 -4.42 -6.49
C ASP A 79 9.81 -4.42 -4.97
N LEU A 80 8.78 -4.65 -4.16
CA LEU A 80 8.92 -4.76 -2.70
C LEU A 80 9.73 -6.00 -2.23
N ALA A 81 10.12 -6.86 -3.16
CA ALA A 81 11.11 -7.90 -2.87
C ALA A 81 12.56 -7.42 -2.98
N ASP A 82 12.81 -6.27 -3.59
CA ASP A 82 14.13 -5.71 -3.82
C ASP A 82 14.40 -4.49 -2.94
N ARG A 83 15.42 -4.60 -2.07
CA ARG A 83 15.79 -3.53 -1.13
C ARG A 83 16.36 -2.29 -1.83
N ALA A 84 17.01 -2.45 -2.98
CA ALA A 84 17.54 -1.33 -3.74
C ALA A 84 16.41 -0.55 -4.42
N ASP A 85 15.41 -1.25 -4.98
CA ASP A 85 14.19 -0.64 -5.51
C ASP A 85 13.44 0.14 -4.44
N ILE A 86 13.26 -0.46 -3.25
CA ILE A 86 12.60 0.22 -2.12
C ILE A 86 13.36 1.47 -1.70
N ALA A 87 14.71 1.40 -1.63
CA ALA A 87 15.53 2.55 -1.29
C ALA A 87 15.37 3.67 -2.32
N ALA A 88 15.45 3.34 -3.62
CA ALA A 88 15.29 4.30 -4.70
C ALA A 88 13.88 4.93 -4.72
N ALA A 89 12.84 4.12 -4.48
CA ALA A 89 11.47 4.61 -4.38
C ALA A 89 11.29 5.59 -3.20
N ALA A 90 11.81 5.27 -2.03
CA ALA A 90 11.73 6.12 -0.86
C ALA A 90 12.43 7.48 -1.09
N GLU A 91 13.60 7.51 -1.73
CA GLU A 91 14.29 8.76 -2.08
C GLU A 91 13.46 9.60 -3.07
N GLN A 92 12.85 8.97 -4.09
CA GLN A 92 11.97 9.66 -5.02
C GLN A 92 10.76 10.27 -4.32
N ILE A 93 10.15 9.57 -3.36
CA ILE A 93 9.02 10.07 -2.57
C ILE A 93 9.45 11.27 -1.74
N LYS A 94 10.53 11.16 -0.96
CA LYS A 94 11.06 12.25 -0.12
C LYS A 94 11.44 13.50 -0.93
N ALA A 95 11.91 13.32 -2.16
CA ALA A 95 12.20 14.43 -3.07
C ALA A 95 10.93 15.17 -3.57
N LYS A 96 9.75 14.54 -3.47
CA LYS A 96 8.47 15.10 -3.97
C LYS A 96 7.62 15.75 -2.89
N THR A 97 7.75 15.32 -1.64
CA THR A 97 6.94 15.85 -0.55
C THR A 97 7.69 15.82 0.77
N GLY A 98 7.47 16.85 1.58
CA GLY A 98 7.98 16.90 2.96
C GLY A 98 7.05 16.24 3.99
N TRP A 99 5.85 15.81 3.57
CA TRP A 99 4.90 15.15 4.43
C TRP A 99 3.91 14.29 3.63
N ILE A 100 3.59 13.11 4.13
CA ILE A 100 2.65 12.13 3.56
C ILE A 100 1.41 12.05 4.45
N ALA A 101 0.22 12.24 3.87
CA ALA A 101 -1.05 12.12 4.60
C ALA A 101 -1.36 10.68 5.02
N GLY A 102 -0.96 9.72 4.20
CA GLY A 102 -1.10 8.31 4.56
C GLY A 102 -0.36 7.35 3.62
N ILE A 103 -0.16 6.13 4.10
CA ILE A 103 0.40 5.02 3.32
C ILE A 103 -0.60 3.87 3.34
N ILE A 104 -0.93 3.35 2.16
CA ILE A 104 -1.72 2.14 2.01
C ILE A 104 -0.82 1.01 1.53
N HIS A 105 -0.47 0.10 2.43
CA HIS A 105 0.24 -1.13 2.13
C HIS A 105 -0.74 -2.17 1.62
N ASN A 106 -1.02 -2.10 0.31
CA ASN A 106 -1.95 -3.02 -0.36
C ASN A 106 -1.24 -4.08 -1.19
N ALA A 107 -0.03 -3.80 -1.69
CA ALA A 107 0.71 -4.79 -2.46
C ALA A 107 0.84 -6.11 -1.70
N GLY A 108 0.60 -7.21 -2.40
CA GLY A 108 0.73 -8.54 -1.82
C GLY A 108 0.56 -9.63 -2.87
N ILE A 109 1.09 -10.80 -2.54
CA ILE A 109 0.96 -12.02 -3.35
C ILE A 109 0.43 -13.16 -2.48
N ILE A 110 -0.37 -14.03 -3.09
CA ILE A 110 -0.88 -15.24 -2.43
C ILE A 110 0.10 -16.41 -2.59
N SER A 111 0.78 -16.50 -3.73
CA SER A 111 1.71 -17.58 -4.03
C SER A 111 2.92 -17.60 -3.09
N PRO A 112 3.45 -18.79 -2.80
CA PRO A 112 3.07 -20.11 -3.31
C PRO A 112 1.80 -20.65 -2.63
N ILE A 113 1.01 -21.43 -3.37
CA ILE A 113 -0.12 -22.20 -2.87
C ILE A 113 0.32 -23.68 -2.89
N LYS A 114 0.80 -24.18 -1.74
CA LYS A 114 1.38 -25.52 -1.57
C LYS A 114 1.42 -25.89 -0.10
N SER A 115 1.36 -27.21 0.17
CA SER A 115 1.57 -27.73 1.53
C SER A 115 2.92 -27.32 2.11
N ILE A 116 3.05 -27.25 3.42
CA ILE A 116 4.31 -26.91 4.10
C ILE A 116 5.44 -27.89 3.71
N ALA A 117 5.11 -29.15 3.44
CA ALA A 117 6.08 -30.18 3.08
C ALA A 117 6.66 -30.00 1.67
N GLU A 118 5.89 -29.42 0.75
CA GLU A 118 6.22 -29.35 -0.68
C GLU A 118 6.56 -27.95 -1.19
N VAL A 119 6.30 -26.93 -0.37
CA VAL A 119 6.53 -25.55 -0.77
C VAL A 119 8.01 -25.28 -0.99
N ASP A 120 8.34 -24.66 -2.12
CA ASP A 120 9.69 -24.18 -2.40
C ASP A 120 10.11 -23.09 -1.41
N ARG A 121 11.32 -23.25 -0.83
CA ARG A 121 11.83 -22.35 0.23
C ARG A 121 11.98 -20.90 -0.24
N ALA A 122 12.46 -20.69 -1.47
CA ALA A 122 12.70 -19.36 -2.00
C ALA A 122 11.36 -18.65 -2.27
N ASN A 123 10.37 -19.36 -2.82
CA ASN A 123 9.04 -18.83 -3.05
C ASN A 123 8.31 -18.52 -1.73
N TRP A 124 8.46 -19.38 -0.71
CA TRP A 124 7.93 -19.11 0.62
C TRP A 124 8.53 -17.83 1.22
N ALA A 125 9.87 -17.71 1.21
CA ALA A 125 10.58 -16.55 1.70
C ALA A 125 10.21 -15.27 0.90
N ARG A 126 10.06 -15.38 -0.42
CA ARG A 126 9.64 -14.26 -1.27
C ARG A 126 8.24 -13.74 -0.91
N ASN A 127 7.32 -14.62 -0.52
CA ASN A 127 5.99 -14.19 -0.04
C ASN A 127 6.12 -13.32 1.20
N ILE A 128 6.89 -13.77 2.20
CA ILE A 128 7.15 -12.99 3.43
C ILE A 128 7.84 -11.67 3.08
N GLN A 129 8.83 -11.71 2.17
CA GLN A 129 9.56 -10.53 1.76
C GLN A 129 8.62 -9.44 1.19
N ILE A 130 7.72 -9.81 0.29
CA ILE A 130 6.80 -8.84 -0.34
C ILE A 130 5.70 -8.39 0.64
N ASN A 131 5.06 -9.36 1.32
CA ASN A 131 3.86 -9.08 2.10
C ASN A 131 4.13 -8.47 3.48
N LEU A 132 5.38 -8.55 3.98
CA LEU A 132 5.72 -8.10 5.34
C LEU A 132 7.03 -7.31 5.38
N VAL A 133 8.16 -7.88 4.95
CA VAL A 133 9.48 -7.23 5.11
C VAL A 133 9.58 -5.96 4.27
N GLY A 134 9.07 -5.99 3.03
CA GLY A 134 9.03 -4.82 2.14
C GLY A 134 8.14 -3.69 2.67
N VAL A 135 7.07 -4.03 3.40
CA VAL A 135 6.23 -3.06 4.12
C VAL A 135 7.05 -2.32 5.18
N GLN A 136 7.75 -3.07 6.02
CA GLN A 136 8.63 -2.51 7.06
C GLN A 136 9.74 -1.67 6.44
N ASP A 137 10.45 -2.16 5.41
CA ASP A 137 11.59 -1.46 4.80
C ASP A 137 11.15 -0.12 4.17
N LEU A 138 10.03 -0.13 3.42
CA LEU A 138 9.49 1.09 2.82
C LEU A 138 9.06 2.10 3.89
N THR A 139 8.31 1.67 4.91
CA THR A 139 7.84 2.56 5.98
C THR A 139 9.00 3.16 6.75
N ASN A 140 9.99 2.35 7.13
CA ASN A 140 11.17 2.82 7.85
C ASN A 140 11.93 3.92 7.09
N ARG A 141 12.11 3.75 5.77
CA ARG A 141 12.77 4.75 4.92
C ARG A 141 11.98 6.04 4.75
N LEU A 142 10.66 5.97 4.91
CA LEU A 142 9.75 7.12 4.80
C LEU A 142 9.53 7.83 6.14
N MET A 143 9.98 7.29 7.27
CA MET A 143 9.82 7.91 8.61
C MET A 143 10.12 9.42 8.64
N PRO A 144 11.15 9.95 7.93
CA PRO A 144 11.44 11.38 7.94
C PRO A 144 10.34 12.28 7.36
N VAL A 145 9.38 11.73 6.62
CA VAL A 145 8.25 12.46 6.01
C VAL A 145 6.88 11.99 6.52
N LEU A 146 6.87 11.24 7.63
CA LEU A 146 5.65 10.77 8.31
C LEU A 146 5.43 11.53 9.62
N GLY A 147 4.18 11.81 9.95
CA GLY A 147 3.78 12.37 11.25
C GLY A 147 4.24 13.80 11.48
N GLY A 148 4.65 14.11 12.73
CA GLY A 148 5.02 15.44 13.17
C GLY A 148 3.81 16.29 13.55
N GLU A 149 3.73 17.55 13.08
CA GLU A 149 2.59 18.43 13.36
C GLU A 149 1.27 17.93 12.78
N LYS A 150 1.34 17.13 11.73
CA LYS A 150 0.16 16.58 11.02
C LYS A 150 0.16 15.06 11.11
N GLN A 151 -1.01 14.49 11.31
CA GLN A 151 -1.17 13.05 11.41
C GLN A 151 -0.90 12.37 10.07
N THR A 152 -0.05 11.34 10.08
CA THR A 152 0.05 10.35 8.98
C THR A 152 -0.74 9.09 9.34
N ARG A 153 -1.55 8.62 8.42
CA ARG A 153 -2.37 7.41 8.57
C ARG A 153 -1.80 6.24 7.78
N ILE A 154 -1.41 5.19 8.45
CA ILE A 154 -0.94 3.95 7.82
C ILE A 154 -2.08 2.94 7.81
N THR A 155 -2.36 2.38 6.64
CA THR A 155 -3.36 1.32 6.48
C THR A 155 -2.70 0.11 5.83
N THR A 156 -2.76 -1.05 6.49
CA THR A 156 -2.36 -2.32 5.90
C THR A 156 -3.57 -3.09 5.39
N ILE A 157 -3.51 -3.58 4.15
CA ILE A 157 -4.54 -4.47 3.63
C ILE A 157 -4.21 -5.90 4.07
N SER A 158 -4.93 -6.34 5.09
CA SER A 158 -4.83 -7.65 5.70
C SER A 158 -5.73 -8.69 4.99
N SER A 159 -6.08 -9.74 5.67
CA SER A 159 -6.94 -10.83 5.19
C SER A 159 -7.55 -11.58 6.37
N GLY A 160 -8.65 -12.31 6.14
CA GLY A 160 -9.12 -13.33 7.09
C GLY A 160 -8.09 -14.44 7.36
N ALA A 161 -7.15 -14.63 6.46
CA ALA A 161 -6.01 -15.55 6.62
C ALA A 161 -5.02 -15.15 7.73
N SER A 162 -5.08 -13.92 8.24
CA SER A 162 -4.29 -13.49 9.40
C SER A 162 -4.78 -14.09 10.73
N LEU A 163 -6.03 -14.54 10.78
CA LEU A 163 -6.68 -15.02 12.01
C LEU A 163 -6.81 -16.54 12.10
N ARG A 164 -6.60 -17.25 10.98
CA ARG A 164 -6.74 -18.72 10.94
C ARG A 164 -5.76 -19.34 9.96
N ALA A 165 -5.35 -20.56 10.27
CA ALA A 165 -4.57 -21.36 9.34
C ALA A 165 -5.45 -21.82 8.16
N ILE A 166 -4.89 -21.73 6.95
CA ILE A 166 -5.50 -22.23 5.73
C ILE A 166 -4.48 -23.15 5.06
N SER A 167 -4.87 -24.39 4.78
CA SER A 167 -4.00 -25.38 4.13
C SER A 167 -3.53 -24.84 2.77
N GLY A 168 -2.27 -25.08 2.42
CA GLY A 168 -1.68 -24.53 1.19
C GLY A 168 -1.23 -23.05 1.24
N TRP A 169 -1.61 -22.30 2.27
CA TRP A 169 -1.34 -20.86 2.38
C TRP A 169 -0.39 -20.47 3.52
N SER A 170 0.48 -21.37 3.96
CA SER A 170 1.34 -21.13 5.14
C SER A 170 2.12 -19.81 5.06
N ALA A 171 2.74 -19.50 3.93
CA ALA A 171 3.46 -18.23 3.75
C ALA A 171 2.52 -17.03 3.86
N TYR A 172 1.38 -17.08 3.19
CA TYR A 172 0.41 -15.98 3.19
C TYR A 172 -0.23 -15.75 4.57
N CYS A 173 -0.64 -16.82 5.26
CA CYS A 173 -1.18 -16.71 6.60
C CYS A 173 -0.19 -16.09 7.58
N VAL A 174 1.08 -16.57 7.57
CA VAL A 174 2.15 -16.03 8.41
C VAL A 174 2.42 -14.56 8.09
N ALA A 175 2.54 -14.23 6.80
CA ALA A 175 2.79 -12.84 6.39
C ALA A 175 1.64 -11.91 6.82
N LYS A 176 0.38 -12.31 6.66
CA LYS A 176 -0.78 -11.48 7.03
C LYS A 176 -0.98 -11.38 8.53
N ALA A 177 -0.72 -12.45 9.29
CA ALA A 177 -0.69 -12.39 10.76
C ALA A 177 0.44 -11.48 11.26
N GLY A 178 1.64 -11.60 10.66
CA GLY A 178 2.76 -10.71 10.92
C GLY A 178 2.46 -9.26 10.58
N LEU A 179 1.74 -9.01 9.47
CA LEU A 179 1.35 -7.66 9.05
C LEU A 179 0.34 -7.02 10.02
N ASP A 180 -0.62 -7.78 10.55
CA ASP A 180 -1.54 -7.29 11.58
C ASP A 180 -0.80 -6.96 12.89
N MET A 181 0.16 -7.78 13.29
CA MET A 181 0.99 -7.49 14.47
C MET A 181 1.92 -6.29 14.20
N TRP A 182 2.51 -6.20 13.01
CA TRP A 182 3.34 -5.06 12.61
C TRP A 182 2.56 -3.73 12.70
N ALA A 183 1.30 -3.72 12.25
CA ALA A 183 0.45 -2.53 12.35
C ALA A 183 0.22 -2.11 13.81
N LYS A 184 0.08 -3.07 14.74
CA LYS A 184 -0.02 -2.78 16.19
C LYS A 184 1.27 -2.20 16.75
N CYS A 185 2.44 -2.77 16.37
CA CYS A 185 3.73 -2.22 16.77
C CYS A 185 3.91 -0.80 16.22
N MET A 186 3.56 -0.57 14.95
CA MET A 186 3.63 0.75 14.34
C MET A 186 2.69 1.76 15.00
N ALA A 187 1.52 1.32 15.47
CA ALA A 187 0.58 2.14 16.21
C ALA A 187 1.16 2.58 17.56
N GLU A 188 1.80 1.67 18.28
CA GLU A 188 2.43 1.94 19.58
C GLU A 188 3.63 2.86 19.44
N GLU A 189 4.57 2.51 18.55
CA GLU A 189 5.82 3.26 18.36
C GLU A 189 5.62 4.60 17.64
N GLY A 190 4.59 4.70 16.78
CA GLY A 190 4.28 5.89 15.98
C GLY A 190 3.48 6.96 16.72
N ALA A 191 2.86 6.62 17.86
CA ALA A 191 1.91 7.49 18.56
C ALA A 191 2.50 8.87 18.95
N GLU A 192 3.70 8.90 19.51
CA GLU A 192 4.38 10.14 19.91
C GLU A 192 4.73 11.03 18.70
N ASN A 193 4.83 10.45 17.51
CA ASN A 193 5.11 11.17 16.26
C ASN A 193 3.84 11.47 15.46
N ASN A 194 2.64 11.34 16.04
CA ASN A 194 1.37 11.57 15.36
C ASN A 194 1.18 10.66 14.12
N ILE A 195 1.60 9.40 14.23
CA ILE A 195 1.41 8.36 13.23
C ILE A 195 0.42 7.34 13.79
N SER A 196 -0.67 7.09 13.07
CA SER A 196 -1.62 6.02 13.38
C SER A 196 -1.51 4.88 12.37
N ALA A 197 -1.74 3.66 12.80
CA ALA A 197 -1.69 2.49 11.94
C ALA A 197 -2.86 1.55 12.22
N ILE A 198 -3.53 1.09 11.17
CA ILE A 198 -4.63 0.12 11.24
C ILE A 198 -4.43 -1.01 10.24
N SER A 199 -5.06 -2.16 10.52
CA SER A 199 -5.21 -3.26 9.56
C SER A 199 -6.64 -3.39 9.09
N ILE A 200 -6.85 -3.66 7.78
CA ILE A 200 -8.20 -3.89 7.24
C ILE A 200 -8.22 -5.18 6.41
N ALA A 201 -9.10 -6.10 6.75
CA ALA A 201 -9.45 -7.23 5.90
C ALA A 201 -10.53 -6.78 4.88
N PRO A 202 -10.26 -6.82 3.57
CA PRO A 202 -11.14 -6.25 2.55
C PRO A 202 -12.26 -7.20 2.10
N GLY A 203 -12.43 -8.36 2.74
CA GLY A 203 -13.33 -9.41 2.27
C GLY A 203 -12.79 -10.15 1.03
N ILE A 204 -13.70 -10.73 0.26
CA ILE A 204 -13.37 -11.51 -0.96
C ILE A 204 -13.59 -10.62 -2.17
N VAL A 205 -12.51 -9.98 -2.63
CA VAL A 205 -12.54 -8.96 -3.68
C VAL A 205 -12.21 -9.59 -5.04
N ASP A 206 -12.97 -9.26 -6.09
CA ASP A 206 -12.72 -9.73 -7.47
C ASP A 206 -11.45 -9.12 -8.06
N THR A 207 -10.36 -9.85 -7.95
CA THR A 207 -9.02 -9.44 -8.38
C THR A 207 -8.27 -10.59 -9.04
N ASP A 208 -7.11 -10.30 -9.64
CA ASP A 208 -6.23 -11.34 -10.20
C ASP A 208 -5.72 -12.33 -9.13
N MET A 209 -5.67 -11.93 -7.86
CA MET A 209 -5.36 -12.86 -6.77
C MET A 209 -6.39 -13.99 -6.70
N GLN A 210 -7.68 -13.69 -6.89
CA GLN A 210 -8.73 -14.69 -6.95
C GLN A 210 -8.57 -15.63 -8.16
N LYS A 211 -8.13 -15.11 -9.32
CA LYS A 211 -7.78 -15.95 -10.49
C LYS A 211 -6.62 -16.89 -10.16
N THR A 212 -5.59 -16.39 -9.46
CA THR A 212 -4.44 -17.20 -9.03
C THR A 212 -4.90 -18.34 -8.10
N ILE A 213 -5.79 -18.07 -7.15
CA ILE A 213 -6.35 -19.08 -6.24
C ILE A 213 -7.10 -20.15 -7.04
N ARG A 214 -7.97 -19.74 -7.96
CA ARG A 214 -8.73 -20.67 -8.80
C ARG A 214 -7.91 -21.36 -9.90
N SER A 215 -6.66 -20.99 -10.10
CA SER A 215 -5.71 -21.70 -10.98
C SER A 215 -4.83 -22.72 -10.23
N SER A 216 -5.00 -22.88 -8.92
CA SER A 216 -4.42 -23.97 -8.15
C SER A 216 -5.21 -25.27 -8.38
N ASN A 217 -4.88 -26.32 -7.67
CA ASN A 217 -5.60 -27.60 -7.72
C ASN A 217 -5.94 -28.04 -6.29
N GLU A 218 -6.82 -29.04 -6.17
CA GLU A 218 -7.29 -29.54 -4.88
C GLU A 218 -6.21 -30.21 -4.04
N ASP A 219 -5.22 -30.87 -4.67
CA ASP A 219 -4.12 -31.53 -3.97
C ASP A 219 -3.26 -30.50 -3.23
N ASP A 220 -3.06 -29.32 -3.82
CA ASP A 220 -2.26 -28.22 -3.26
C ASP A 220 -3.07 -27.33 -2.32
N PHE A 221 -4.38 -27.23 -2.54
CA PHE A 221 -5.28 -26.33 -1.86
C PHE A 221 -6.65 -26.97 -1.61
N PRO A 222 -6.87 -27.63 -0.50
CA PRO A 222 -8.13 -28.33 -0.20
C PRO A 222 -9.40 -27.46 -0.23
N ASP A 223 -9.28 -26.15 0.04
CA ASP A 223 -10.40 -25.20 -0.03
C ASP A 223 -10.67 -24.70 -1.46
N TYR A 224 -10.01 -25.26 -2.47
CA TYR A 224 -10.09 -24.81 -3.88
C TYR A 224 -11.53 -24.69 -4.38
N GLU A 225 -12.36 -25.72 -4.19
CA GLU A 225 -13.75 -25.75 -4.66
C GLU A 225 -14.56 -24.58 -4.11
N THR A 226 -14.37 -24.23 -2.84
CA THR A 226 -15.03 -23.06 -2.20
C THR A 226 -14.78 -21.77 -2.99
N PHE A 227 -13.57 -21.54 -3.47
CA PHE A 227 -13.24 -20.33 -4.24
C PHE A 227 -13.77 -20.39 -5.68
N VAL A 228 -13.90 -21.56 -6.25
CA VAL A 228 -14.57 -21.77 -7.54
C VAL A 228 -16.07 -21.45 -7.41
N GLU A 229 -16.74 -21.97 -6.38
CA GLU A 229 -18.14 -21.71 -6.11
C GLU A 229 -18.42 -20.23 -5.84
N LEU A 230 -17.65 -19.58 -4.98
CA LEU A 230 -17.76 -18.15 -4.69
C LEU A 230 -17.71 -17.29 -5.96
N HIS A 231 -16.86 -17.65 -6.91
CA HIS A 231 -16.81 -16.96 -8.19
C HIS A 231 -18.03 -17.27 -9.08
N LYS A 232 -18.42 -18.53 -9.16
CA LYS A 232 -19.56 -19.00 -9.96
C LYS A 232 -20.87 -18.36 -9.50
N ASP A 233 -21.02 -18.21 -8.19
CA ASP A 233 -22.21 -17.64 -7.57
C ASP A 233 -22.19 -16.10 -7.51
N GLY A 234 -21.16 -15.45 -8.10
CA GLY A 234 -21.06 -13.99 -8.15
C GLY A 234 -20.83 -13.34 -6.78
N GLN A 235 -20.24 -14.07 -5.82
CA GLN A 235 -20.02 -13.57 -4.45
C GLN A 235 -18.75 -12.74 -4.28
N LEU A 236 -17.96 -12.57 -5.36
CA LEU A 236 -16.78 -11.72 -5.34
C LEU A 236 -17.20 -10.26 -5.42
N VAL A 237 -16.72 -9.44 -4.47
CA VAL A 237 -17.10 -8.02 -4.41
C VAL A 237 -16.25 -7.18 -5.37
N ASN A 238 -16.88 -6.26 -6.08
CA ASN A 238 -16.18 -5.35 -7.00
C ASN A 238 -15.17 -4.47 -6.24
N PRO A 239 -13.90 -4.38 -6.69
CA PRO A 239 -12.87 -3.58 -6.04
C PRO A 239 -13.25 -2.11 -5.80
N LYS A 240 -14.06 -1.50 -6.68
CA LYS A 240 -14.51 -0.10 -6.53
C LYS A 240 -15.46 0.06 -5.35
N LEU A 241 -16.36 -0.90 -5.15
CA LEU A 241 -17.28 -0.89 -4.01
C LEU A 241 -16.51 -1.01 -2.70
N VAL A 242 -15.57 -1.96 -2.63
CA VAL A 242 -14.72 -2.14 -1.44
C VAL A 242 -13.90 -0.88 -1.18
N ALA A 243 -13.28 -0.28 -2.19
CA ALA A 243 -12.51 0.96 -2.04
C ALA A 243 -13.36 2.10 -1.48
N GLY A 244 -14.62 2.23 -1.94
CA GLY A 244 -15.56 3.21 -1.41
C GLY A 244 -15.89 3.01 0.07
N GLN A 245 -16.08 1.75 0.49
CA GLN A 245 -16.33 1.41 1.90
C GLN A 245 -15.10 1.67 2.79
N LEU A 246 -13.89 1.41 2.27
CA LEU A 246 -12.64 1.61 3.01
C LEU A 246 -12.21 3.08 3.08
N GLY A 247 -12.59 3.90 2.10
CA GLY A 247 -12.17 5.31 1.97
C GLY A 247 -12.29 6.13 3.25
N PRO A 248 -13.46 6.19 3.91
CA PRO A 248 -13.65 6.93 5.15
C PRO A 248 -12.70 6.48 6.28
N LEU A 249 -12.48 5.17 6.40
CA LEU A 249 -11.59 4.63 7.43
C LEU A 249 -10.11 4.91 7.09
N ILE A 250 -9.71 4.78 5.82
CA ILE A 250 -8.35 5.09 5.36
C ILE A 250 -8.00 6.55 5.63
N THR A 251 -8.91 7.48 5.35
CA THR A 251 -8.65 8.92 5.46
C THR A 251 -8.98 9.51 6.81
N GLY A 252 -9.78 8.83 7.64
CA GLY A 252 -10.39 9.39 8.83
C GLY A 252 -10.17 8.63 10.14
N HIS A 253 -9.49 7.46 10.15
CA HIS A 253 -9.28 6.77 11.42
C HIS A 253 -8.51 7.63 12.42
N SER A 254 -8.95 7.60 13.67
CA SER A 254 -8.39 8.40 14.76
C SER A 254 -7.17 7.73 15.39
N MET A 255 -6.46 8.46 16.26
CA MET A 255 -5.39 7.88 17.08
C MET A 255 -5.91 6.80 18.04
N GLU A 256 -7.17 6.91 18.50
CA GLU A 256 -7.80 5.90 19.36
C GLU A 256 -8.08 4.58 18.63
N GLN A 257 -8.25 4.65 17.31
CA GLN A 257 -8.42 3.48 16.44
C GLN A 257 -7.09 2.87 16.01
N SER A 258 -5.96 3.52 16.32
CA SER A 258 -4.62 3.02 15.99
C SER A 258 -4.37 1.68 16.68
N GLY A 259 -3.79 0.73 15.97
CA GLY A 259 -3.59 -0.65 16.40
C GLY A 259 -4.81 -1.58 16.20
N MET A 260 -5.96 -1.03 15.82
CA MET A 260 -7.15 -1.84 15.58
C MET A 260 -7.10 -2.58 14.24
N ARG A 261 -7.79 -3.71 14.20
CA ARG A 261 -8.06 -4.47 12.99
C ARG A 261 -9.53 -4.38 12.65
N PHE A 262 -9.83 -4.07 11.40
CA PHE A 262 -11.20 -3.96 10.87
C PHE A 262 -11.45 -5.05 9.82
N ASP A 263 -12.70 -5.41 9.64
CA ASP A 263 -13.18 -6.23 8.52
C ASP A 263 -14.24 -5.44 7.75
N VAL A 264 -14.11 -5.33 6.43
CA VAL A 264 -15.04 -4.55 5.60
C VAL A 264 -16.48 -5.03 5.71
N ARG A 265 -16.68 -6.29 6.10
CA ARG A 265 -18.02 -6.90 6.28
C ARG A 265 -18.71 -6.45 7.57
N GLU A 266 -18.01 -5.75 8.44
CA GLU A 266 -18.48 -5.26 9.74
C GLU A 266 -18.58 -3.72 9.76
N LEU A 267 -18.22 -3.06 8.65
CA LEU A 267 -18.35 -1.63 8.43
C LEU A 267 -19.70 -1.34 7.77
#